data_88d48a2e02088944e1ec4be72654f281
#
_entry.id   88d48a2e02088944e1ec4be72654f281
#
_cell.length_a   1.000
_cell.length_b   1.000
_cell.length_c   1.000
_cell.angle_alpha   90.00
_cell.angle_beta   90.00
_cell.angle_gamma   90.00
#
_symmetry.space_group_name_H-M   'P 1'
#
loop_
_entity.id
_entity.type
_entity.pdbx_description
1 polymer ?
#
loop_
_entity_poly.entity_id
_entity_poly.type
_entity_poly.pdbx_seq_one_letter_code
_entity_poly.pdbx_strand_id
1 'polypeptide(L)'
;WKNIIASKSGAATITRFDATDYKCRIACEVKPADHEYGYDASLDVDHKIQRQVDPFIVFGISAASEALRDAGLDNMTEEERLRAGCSIGSGIGGLPGIESESLVLANKGPSRVSPHFVHGRLINLISGQVSIKYGLMGPNHAVVTACSTGAHSIGDAARMIAMDDADVMLAGGAE
;
A
#
# COMPACT_ATOMS: atom_id res chain seq x y z
N TRP A 1 4.17 -18.97 -1.18
CA TRP A 1 4.80 -19.97 -0.28
C TRP A 1 5.52 -21.08 -1.08
N LYS A 2 4.84 -21.73 -2.02
CA LYS A 2 5.44 -22.81 -2.85
C LYS A 2 6.75 -22.40 -3.52
N ASN A 3 6.85 -21.18 -4.05
CA ASN A 3 8.04 -20.67 -4.71
C ASN A 3 9.18 -20.39 -3.73
N ILE A 4 8.87 -19.88 -2.53
CA ILE A 4 9.86 -19.66 -1.47
C ILE A 4 10.48 -21.00 -1.05
N ILE A 5 9.66 -22.02 -0.77
CA ILE A 5 10.15 -23.37 -0.41
C ILE A 5 10.98 -23.99 -1.54
N ALA A 6 10.59 -23.77 -2.79
CA ALA A 6 11.31 -24.26 -3.96
C ALA A 6 12.55 -23.41 -4.33
N SER A 7 12.90 -22.40 -3.51
CA SER A 7 14.01 -21.47 -3.75
C SER A 7 13.98 -20.82 -5.14
N LYS A 8 12.78 -20.56 -5.67
CA LYS A 8 12.61 -19.86 -6.95
C LYS A 8 12.89 -18.38 -6.76
N SER A 9 13.88 -17.85 -7.48
CA SER A 9 14.20 -16.42 -7.46
C SER A 9 13.13 -15.61 -8.16
N GLY A 10 12.77 -14.46 -7.55
CA GLY A 10 11.95 -13.42 -8.19
C GLY A 10 12.77 -12.40 -8.99
N ALA A 11 14.10 -12.43 -8.89
CA ALA A 11 14.97 -11.49 -9.60
C ALA A 11 14.98 -11.74 -11.11
N ALA A 12 14.80 -10.66 -11.86
CA ALA A 12 14.82 -10.67 -13.33
C ALA A 12 15.37 -9.33 -13.85
N THR A 13 15.59 -9.23 -15.15
CA THR A 13 15.93 -7.96 -15.79
C THR A 13 14.82 -6.94 -15.54
N ILE A 14 15.20 -5.70 -15.20
CA ILE A 14 14.28 -4.58 -15.01
C ILE A 14 13.49 -4.34 -16.30
N THR A 15 12.18 -4.20 -16.18
CA THR A 15 11.27 -3.96 -17.31
C THR A 15 10.54 -2.62 -17.22
N ARG A 16 10.53 -1.96 -16.07
CA ARG A 16 9.80 -0.71 -15.84
C ARG A 16 10.42 0.52 -16.50
N PHE A 17 11.73 0.46 -16.78
CA PHE A 17 12.47 1.53 -17.47
C PHE A 17 13.69 0.96 -18.18
N ASP A 18 14.30 1.73 -19.07
CA ASP A 18 15.55 1.34 -19.72
C ASP A 18 16.71 1.42 -18.72
N ALA A 19 17.21 0.25 -18.30
CA ALA A 19 18.28 0.10 -17.35
C ALA A 19 19.68 -0.05 -18.01
N THR A 20 19.80 0.21 -19.32
CA THR A 20 21.05 -0.05 -20.10
C THR A 20 22.26 0.67 -19.52
N ASP A 21 22.10 1.92 -19.07
CA ASP A 21 23.17 2.75 -18.53
C ASP A 21 23.45 2.52 -17.03
N TYR A 22 22.66 1.66 -16.37
CA TYR A 22 22.84 1.36 -14.95
C TYR A 22 23.76 0.17 -14.71
N LYS A 23 24.54 0.24 -13.63
CA LYS A 23 25.41 -0.86 -13.20
C LYS A 23 24.65 -2.10 -12.77
N CYS A 24 23.52 -1.91 -12.08
CA CYS A 24 22.59 -2.99 -11.73
C CYS A 24 21.37 -2.93 -12.67
N ARG A 25 21.06 -4.07 -13.30
CA ARG A 25 20.00 -4.19 -14.31
C ARG A 25 18.96 -5.24 -13.95
N ILE A 26 18.99 -5.69 -12.69
CA ILE A 26 18.03 -6.68 -12.17
C ILE A 26 17.27 -6.12 -10.98
N ALA A 27 16.02 -6.54 -10.85
CA ALA A 27 15.15 -6.23 -9.71
C ALA A 27 14.15 -7.37 -9.47
N CYS A 28 13.51 -7.36 -8.30
CA CYS A 28 12.38 -8.24 -7.99
C CYS A 28 11.08 -7.44 -8.18
N GLU A 29 10.64 -7.35 -9.43
CA GLU A 29 9.41 -6.64 -9.77
C GLU A 29 8.17 -7.50 -9.47
N VAL A 30 7.09 -6.88 -8.98
CA VAL A 30 5.78 -7.51 -8.88
C VAL A 30 5.33 -7.89 -10.28
N LYS A 31 5.02 -9.17 -10.50
CA LYS A 31 4.66 -9.70 -11.81
C LYS A 31 3.24 -9.29 -12.19
N PRO A 32 2.98 -9.02 -13.49
CA PRO A 32 1.64 -8.66 -13.97
C PRO A 32 0.67 -9.84 -13.86
N ALA A 33 -0.64 -9.55 -13.93
CA ALA A 33 -1.73 -10.49 -13.68
C ALA A 33 -1.71 -11.74 -14.60
N ASP A 34 -1.18 -11.64 -15.81
CA ASP A 34 -1.06 -12.72 -16.79
C ASP A 34 0.12 -13.68 -16.52
N HIS A 35 0.97 -13.36 -15.54
CA HIS A 35 2.06 -14.23 -15.12
C HIS A 35 1.53 -15.30 -14.13
N GLU A 36 2.12 -16.52 -14.13
CA GLU A 36 1.77 -17.64 -13.24
C GLU A 36 1.70 -17.25 -11.75
N TYR A 37 2.52 -16.26 -11.34
CA TYR A 37 2.58 -15.69 -9.98
C TYR A 37 2.23 -14.21 -10.00
N GLY A 38 1.36 -13.83 -10.91
CA GLY A 38 1.00 -12.44 -11.13
C GLY A 38 0.11 -11.87 -10.04
N TYR A 39 0.17 -10.56 -9.92
CA TYR A 39 -0.67 -9.78 -9.05
C TYR A 39 -1.72 -9.05 -9.90
N ASP A 40 -2.99 -9.27 -9.57
CA ASP A 40 -4.12 -8.58 -10.19
C ASP A 40 -4.76 -7.63 -9.18
N ALA A 41 -4.48 -6.34 -9.34
CA ALA A 41 -5.06 -5.30 -8.51
C ALA A 41 -6.58 -5.20 -8.63
N SER A 42 -7.16 -5.60 -9.76
CA SER A 42 -8.59 -5.48 -10.03
C SER A 42 -9.47 -6.37 -9.13
N LEU A 43 -8.87 -7.39 -8.52
CA LEU A 43 -9.56 -8.26 -7.57
C LEU A 43 -9.97 -7.52 -6.28
N ASP A 44 -9.21 -6.51 -5.89
CA ASP A 44 -9.39 -5.83 -4.61
C ASP A 44 -9.55 -4.31 -4.72
N VAL A 45 -9.10 -3.70 -5.81
CA VAL A 45 -9.03 -2.25 -5.96
C VAL A 45 -9.76 -1.81 -7.23
N ASP A 46 -10.77 -0.96 -7.07
CA ASP A 46 -11.50 -0.38 -8.20
C ASP A 46 -10.56 0.35 -9.17
N HIS A 47 -10.78 0.18 -10.47
CA HIS A 47 -9.96 0.82 -11.52
C HIS A 47 -9.91 2.37 -11.42
N LYS A 48 -10.95 2.99 -10.85
CA LYS A 48 -10.95 4.42 -10.62
C LYS A 48 -9.91 4.79 -9.56
N ILE A 49 -9.86 4.04 -8.46
CA ILE A 49 -8.86 4.24 -7.39
C ILE A 49 -7.46 3.97 -7.92
N GLN A 50 -7.25 2.86 -8.66
CA GLN A 50 -5.94 2.53 -9.25
C GLN A 50 -5.34 3.68 -10.10
N ARG A 51 -6.18 4.46 -10.78
CA ARG A 51 -5.74 5.63 -11.58
C ARG A 51 -5.48 6.90 -10.77
N GLN A 52 -5.94 6.95 -9.53
CA GLN A 52 -5.84 8.14 -8.67
C GLN A 52 -4.69 8.07 -7.68
N VAL A 53 -4.23 6.86 -7.35
CA VAL A 53 -3.22 6.62 -6.32
C VAL A 53 -1.98 5.94 -6.89
N ASP A 54 -0.85 6.09 -6.22
CA ASP A 54 0.38 5.39 -6.57
C ASP A 54 0.32 3.89 -6.22
N PRO A 55 1.14 3.06 -6.89
CA PRO A 55 1.13 1.60 -6.74
C PRO A 55 1.26 1.11 -5.29
N PHE A 56 2.04 1.80 -4.43
CA PHE A 56 2.20 1.40 -3.04
C PHE A 56 0.88 1.37 -2.26
N ILE A 57 -0.03 2.33 -2.55
CA ILE A 57 -1.38 2.34 -1.96
C ILE A 57 -2.21 1.18 -2.50
N VAL A 58 -2.10 0.89 -3.80
CA VAL A 58 -2.81 -0.23 -4.42
C VAL A 58 -2.38 -1.56 -3.79
N PHE A 59 -1.07 -1.77 -3.62
CA PHE A 59 -0.53 -2.95 -2.93
C PHE A 59 -1.02 -3.05 -1.50
N GLY A 60 -1.01 -1.93 -0.77
CA GLY A 60 -1.49 -1.87 0.60
C GLY A 60 -2.97 -2.23 0.74
N ILE A 61 -3.83 -1.72 -0.15
CA ILE A 61 -5.26 -2.05 -0.15
C ILE A 61 -5.47 -3.54 -0.45
N SER A 62 -4.76 -4.11 -1.42
CA SER A 62 -4.92 -5.54 -1.77
C SER A 62 -4.46 -6.45 -0.63
N ALA A 63 -3.31 -6.17 -0.02
CA ALA A 63 -2.82 -6.93 1.13
C ALA A 63 -3.77 -6.82 2.33
N ALA A 64 -4.31 -5.62 2.57
CA ALA A 64 -5.32 -5.38 3.62
C ALA A 64 -6.61 -6.17 3.35
N SER A 65 -7.06 -6.22 2.09
CA SER A 65 -8.25 -6.99 1.69
C SER A 65 -8.05 -8.48 1.94
N GLU A 66 -6.89 -9.02 1.61
CA GLU A 66 -6.54 -10.42 1.85
C GLU A 66 -6.49 -10.71 3.35
N ALA A 67 -5.82 -9.87 4.14
CA ALA A 67 -5.70 -10.03 5.58
C ALA A 67 -7.07 -10.01 6.29
N LEU A 68 -7.97 -9.10 5.92
CA LEU A 68 -9.33 -9.03 6.50
C LEU A 68 -10.16 -10.26 6.15
N ARG A 69 -10.08 -10.76 4.91
CA ARG A 69 -10.75 -12.01 4.51
C ARG A 69 -10.21 -13.22 5.27
N ASP A 70 -8.89 -13.34 5.40
CA ASP A 70 -8.24 -14.42 6.12
C ASP A 70 -8.61 -14.43 7.62
N ALA A 71 -8.76 -13.24 8.21
CA ALA A 71 -9.21 -13.04 9.58
C ALA A 71 -10.73 -13.23 9.78
N GLY A 72 -11.52 -13.33 8.72
CA GLY A 72 -12.99 -13.35 8.78
C GLY A 72 -13.62 -12.03 9.23
N LEU A 73 -12.91 -10.90 9.00
CA LEU A 73 -13.28 -9.54 9.43
C LEU A 73 -13.70 -8.63 8.28
N ASP A 74 -13.95 -9.17 7.10
CA ASP A 74 -14.40 -8.42 5.92
C ASP A 74 -15.86 -7.94 6.03
N ASN A 75 -16.65 -8.50 6.97
CA ASN A 75 -18.05 -8.19 7.21
C ASN A 75 -18.34 -7.74 8.66
N MET A 76 -17.46 -6.91 9.23
CA MET A 76 -17.66 -6.34 10.57
C MET A 76 -18.98 -5.57 10.68
N THR A 77 -19.61 -5.66 11.84
CA THR A 77 -20.74 -4.81 12.25
C THR A 77 -20.31 -3.35 12.43
N GLU A 78 -21.26 -2.43 12.53
CA GLU A 78 -20.94 -1.01 12.80
C GLU A 78 -20.23 -0.84 14.15
N GLU A 79 -20.65 -1.58 15.18
CA GLU A 79 -20.06 -1.54 16.53
C GLU A 79 -18.60 -2.01 16.50
N GLU A 80 -18.30 -3.13 15.82
CA GLU A 80 -16.94 -3.62 15.64
C GLU A 80 -16.05 -2.63 14.89
N ARG A 81 -16.59 -1.94 13.86
CA ARG A 81 -15.84 -0.94 13.10
C ARG A 81 -15.45 0.28 13.92
N LEU A 82 -16.23 0.66 14.93
CA LEU A 82 -15.89 1.77 15.84
C LEU A 82 -14.59 1.52 16.61
N ARG A 83 -14.26 0.24 16.86
CA ARG A 83 -13.06 -0.17 17.57
C ARG A 83 -12.03 -0.90 16.69
N ALA A 84 -12.24 -0.87 15.38
CA ALA A 84 -11.31 -1.41 14.40
C ALA A 84 -10.52 -0.29 13.75
N GLY A 85 -9.20 -0.33 13.86
CA GLY A 85 -8.29 0.69 13.35
C GLY A 85 -7.33 0.18 12.27
N CYS A 86 -6.51 1.10 11.77
CA CYS A 86 -5.56 0.83 10.70
C CYS A 86 -4.23 1.56 10.94
N SER A 87 -3.10 0.85 10.84
CA SER A 87 -1.75 1.41 10.89
C SER A 87 -0.88 0.77 9.82
N ILE A 88 -0.91 1.32 8.63
CA ILE A 88 -0.11 0.86 7.49
C ILE A 88 0.75 2.02 7.01
N GLY A 89 2.06 1.84 7.03
CA GLY A 89 3.01 2.86 6.59
C GLY A 89 3.76 2.49 5.32
N SER A 90 4.65 3.38 4.91
CA SER A 90 5.57 3.21 3.78
C SER A 90 6.87 3.94 4.10
N GLY A 91 7.99 3.50 3.54
CA GLY A 91 9.28 4.15 3.74
C GLY A 91 9.40 5.47 2.98
N ILE A 92 8.93 5.51 1.75
CA ILE A 92 9.03 6.65 0.82
C ILE A 92 7.66 7.08 0.32
N GLY A 93 6.76 6.12 0.04
CA GLY A 93 5.43 6.37 -0.48
C GLY A 93 5.41 6.66 -1.97
N GLY A 94 4.62 7.66 -2.39
CA GLY A 94 4.31 7.97 -3.79
C GLY A 94 5.39 8.74 -4.54
N LEU A 95 6.68 8.36 -4.42
CA LEU A 95 7.79 9.07 -5.07
C LEU A 95 7.60 9.23 -6.60
N PRO A 96 7.21 8.18 -7.36
CA PRO A 96 7.00 8.32 -8.81
C PRO A 96 5.91 9.33 -9.17
N GLY A 97 4.81 9.35 -8.40
CA GLY A 97 3.75 10.32 -8.61
C GLY A 97 4.12 11.74 -8.20
N ILE A 98 4.93 11.92 -7.16
CA ILE A 98 5.46 13.21 -6.75
C ILE A 98 6.39 13.77 -7.83
N GLU A 99 7.31 12.96 -8.36
CA GLU A 99 8.19 13.36 -9.46
C GLU A 99 7.39 13.75 -10.70
N SER A 100 6.47 12.89 -11.14
CA SER A 100 5.62 13.15 -12.31
C SER A 100 4.83 14.46 -12.18
N GLU A 101 4.18 14.69 -11.06
CA GLU A 101 3.38 15.91 -10.83
C GLU A 101 4.25 17.17 -10.66
N SER A 102 5.47 17.03 -10.14
CA SER A 102 6.45 18.13 -10.11
C SER A 102 6.84 18.58 -11.51
N LEU A 103 7.03 17.63 -12.43
CA LEU A 103 7.28 17.94 -13.85
C LEU A 103 6.06 18.57 -14.53
N VAL A 104 4.85 18.10 -14.20
CA VAL A 104 3.60 18.72 -14.68
C VAL A 104 3.51 20.16 -14.20
N LEU A 105 3.75 20.41 -12.91
CA LEU A 105 3.74 21.77 -12.35
C LEU A 105 4.75 22.67 -13.05
N ALA A 106 5.98 22.21 -13.23
CA ALA A 106 7.06 22.99 -13.85
C ALA A 106 6.79 23.31 -15.34
N ASN A 107 6.24 22.35 -16.10
CA ASN A 107 6.10 22.48 -17.55
C ASN A 107 4.72 22.98 -18.00
N LYS A 108 3.66 22.77 -17.21
CA LYS A 108 2.27 23.01 -17.61
C LYS A 108 1.50 23.93 -16.63
N GLY A 109 2.11 24.28 -15.50
CA GLY A 109 1.53 25.16 -14.47
C GLY A 109 0.56 24.47 -13.51
N PRO A 110 0.15 25.19 -12.44
CA PRO A 110 -0.58 24.60 -11.31
C PRO A 110 -1.98 24.08 -11.68
N SER A 111 -2.64 24.66 -12.69
CA SER A 111 -3.97 24.22 -13.13
C SER A 111 -3.99 22.81 -13.75
N ARG A 112 -2.84 22.23 -14.04
CA ARG A 112 -2.69 20.91 -14.64
C ARG A 112 -2.24 19.84 -13.68
N VAL A 113 -1.88 20.22 -12.45
CA VAL A 113 -1.59 19.26 -11.34
C VAL A 113 -2.87 18.50 -11.00
N SER A 114 -2.73 17.19 -10.79
CA SER A 114 -3.87 16.33 -10.48
C SER A 114 -4.57 16.75 -9.18
N PRO A 115 -5.91 16.85 -9.16
CA PRO A 115 -6.65 17.06 -7.91
C PRO A 115 -6.50 15.90 -6.93
N HIS A 116 -6.04 14.74 -7.41
CA HIS A 116 -5.78 13.55 -6.62
C HIS A 116 -4.35 13.50 -6.07
N PHE A 117 -3.52 14.54 -6.33
CA PHE A 117 -2.10 14.53 -5.97
C PHE A 117 -1.87 14.21 -4.49
N VAL A 118 -2.52 14.93 -3.59
CA VAL A 118 -2.29 14.77 -2.14
C VAL A 118 -2.70 13.37 -1.68
N HIS A 119 -3.96 13.00 -1.89
CA HIS A 119 -4.47 11.74 -1.37
C HIS A 119 -3.99 10.48 -2.11
N GLY A 120 -3.37 10.64 -3.26
CA GLY A 120 -2.80 9.53 -4.02
C GLY A 120 -1.31 9.29 -3.80
N ARG A 121 -0.61 10.12 -3.01
CA ARG A 121 0.85 10.10 -2.91
C ARG A 121 1.38 10.04 -1.47
N LEU A 122 0.61 10.53 -0.50
CA LEU A 122 1.06 10.59 0.89
C LEU A 122 1.03 9.22 1.56
N ILE A 123 2.04 8.97 2.38
CA ILE A 123 2.29 7.68 3.05
C ILE A 123 1.10 7.21 3.89
N ASN A 124 0.48 8.12 4.66
CA ASN A 124 -0.64 7.79 5.54
C ASN A 124 -1.94 7.43 4.78
N LEU A 125 -1.95 7.63 3.47
CA LEU A 125 -3.16 7.40 2.66
C LEU A 125 -3.38 5.91 2.34
N ILE A 126 -2.44 5.02 2.61
CA ILE A 126 -2.75 3.58 2.64
C ILE A 126 -3.77 3.32 3.75
N SER A 127 -3.45 3.71 4.99
CA SER A 127 -4.38 3.60 6.12
C SER A 127 -5.69 4.33 5.86
N GLY A 128 -5.63 5.53 5.27
CA GLY A 128 -6.80 6.31 4.90
C GLY A 128 -7.70 5.60 3.89
N GLN A 129 -7.16 5.08 2.80
CA GLN A 129 -7.94 4.38 1.76
C GLN A 129 -8.52 3.05 2.27
N VAL A 130 -7.75 2.31 3.07
CA VAL A 130 -8.21 1.06 3.69
C VAL A 130 -9.35 1.32 4.67
N SER A 131 -9.22 2.33 5.54
CA SER A 131 -10.28 2.67 6.49
C SER A 131 -11.56 3.13 5.80
N ILE A 132 -11.45 3.90 4.71
CA ILE A 132 -12.62 4.30 3.91
C ILE A 132 -13.29 3.08 3.28
N LYS A 133 -12.49 2.18 2.68
CA LYS A 133 -13.01 0.99 2.01
C LYS A 133 -13.79 0.07 2.94
N TYR A 134 -13.28 -0.14 4.16
CA TYR A 134 -13.85 -1.09 5.12
C TYR A 134 -14.65 -0.45 6.25
N GLY A 135 -14.72 0.89 6.27
CA GLY A 135 -15.44 1.62 7.30
C GLY A 135 -14.79 1.52 8.67
N LEU A 136 -13.45 1.44 8.75
CA LEU A 136 -12.72 1.36 10.02
C LEU A 136 -12.72 2.74 10.68
N MET A 137 -13.25 2.85 11.89
CA MET A 137 -13.46 4.12 12.60
C MET A 137 -12.62 4.24 13.89
N GLY A 138 -11.82 3.22 14.20
CA GLY A 138 -10.82 3.26 15.27
C GLY A 138 -9.57 4.06 14.89
N PRO A 139 -8.45 3.91 15.62
CA PRO A 139 -7.22 4.64 15.37
C PRO A 139 -6.75 4.49 13.90
N ASN A 140 -6.35 5.61 13.28
CA ASN A 140 -5.86 5.61 11.89
C ASN A 140 -4.52 6.32 11.84
N HIS A 141 -3.44 5.56 11.69
CA HIS A 141 -2.07 6.02 11.76
C HIS A 141 -1.23 5.52 10.60
N ALA A 142 -0.08 6.12 10.43
CA ALA A 142 1.00 5.62 9.59
C ALA A 142 2.33 6.01 10.24
N VAL A 143 3.22 5.04 10.42
CA VAL A 143 4.60 5.30 10.81
C VAL A 143 5.50 5.27 9.59
N VAL A 144 6.67 5.91 9.69
CA VAL A 144 7.65 6.00 8.60
C VAL A 144 9.03 5.73 9.20
N THR A 145 9.51 4.51 9.06
CA THR A 145 10.82 4.09 9.56
C THR A 145 11.60 3.28 8.52
N ALA A 146 11.52 3.74 7.25
CA ALA A 146 12.16 3.11 6.10
C ALA A 146 11.81 1.60 6.02
N CYS A 147 12.77 0.71 5.79
CA CYS A 147 12.55 -0.73 5.64
C CYS A 147 11.93 -1.42 6.86
N SER A 148 11.94 -0.78 8.04
CA SER A 148 11.33 -1.31 9.27
C SER A 148 9.89 -0.84 9.52
N THR A 149 9.33 -0.04 8.63
CA THR A 149 7.99 0.56 8.77
C THR A 149 6.91 -0.48 9.08
N GLY A 150 6.86 -1.59 8.33
CA GLY A 150 5.86 -2.63 8.54
C GLY A 150 5.95 -3.27 9.94
N ALA A 151 7.16 -3.58 10.41
CA ALA A 151 7.38 -4.14 11.74
C ALA A 151 7.00 -3.13 12.85
N HIS A 152 7.34 -1.85 12.65
CA HIS A 152 6.99 -0.77 13.56
C HIS A 152 5.46 -0.58 13.66
N SER A 153 4.77 -0.54 12.52
CA SER A 153 3.29 -0.48 12.46
C SER A 153 2.63 -1.60 13.26
N ILE A 154 3.14 -2.84 13.14
CA ILE A 154 2.63 -4.00 13.88
C ILE A 154 2.86 -3.83 15.39
N GLY A 155 4.06 -3.37 15.79
CA GLY A 155 4.38 -3.14 17.19
C GLY A 155 3.50 -2.07 17.85
N ASP A 156 3.28 -0.94 17.15
CA ASP A 156 2.42 0.13 17.64
C ASP A 156 0.95 -0.29 17.69
N ALA A 157 0.47 -1.01 16.67
CA ALA A 157 -0.88 -1.57 16.66
C ALA A 157 -1.14 -2.52 17.84
N ALA A 158 -0.18 -3.40 18.14
CA ALA A 158 -0.27 -4.29 19.29
C ALA A 158 -0.35 -3.50 20.62
N ARG A 159 0.37 -2.38 20.73
CA ARG A 159 0.27 -1.51 21.91
C ARG A 159 -1.08 -0.82 22.01
N MET A 160 -1.65 -0.33 20.91
CA MET A 160 -2.98 0.29 20.89
C MET A 160 -4.05 -0.70 21.40
N ILE A 161 -3.99 -1.97 20.97
CA ILE A 161 -4.89 -3.01 21.47
C ILE A 161 -4.64 -3.26 22.96
N ALA A 162 -3.39 -3.38 23.40
CA ALA A 162 -3.04 -3.61 24.81
C ALA A 162 -3.44 -2.45 25.74
N MET A 163 -3.56 -1.22 25.21
CA MET A 163 -4.00 -0.03 25.94
C MET A 163 -5.51 0.22 25.86
N ASP A 164 -6.26 -0.69 25.21
CA ASP A 164 -7.71 -0.59 25.00
C ASP A 164 -8.13 0.58 24.09
N ASP A 165 -7.23 1.05 23.21
CA ASP A 165 -7.57 2.06 22.20
C ASP A 165 -8.33 1.46 21.02
N ALA A 166 -8.18 0.15 20.76
CA ALA A 166 -8.83 -0.61 19.71
C ALA A 166 -8.96 -2.09 20.08
N ASP A 167 -9.94 -2.78 19.50
CA ASP A 167 -10.09 -4.24 19.61
C ASP A 167 -9.40 -4.96 18.44
N VAL A 168 -9.37 -4.33 17.28
CA VAL A 168 -8.75 -4.84 16.05
C VAL A 168 -7.90 -3.75 15.40
N MET A 169 -6.70 -4.12 14.97
CA MET A 169 -5.83 -3.23 14.21
C MET A 169 -5.30 -3.95 12.97
N LEU A 170 -5.59 -3.39 11.80
CA LEU A 170 -4.95 -3.78 10.55
C LEU A 170 -3.62 -3.05 10.43
N ALA A 171 -2.50 -3.78 10.44
CA ALA A 171 -1.18 -3.19 10.54
C ALA A 171 -0.18 -3.78 9.54
N GLY A 172 0.74 -2.97 9.05
CA GLY A 172 1.76 -3.43 8.11
C GLY A 172 2.48 -2.30 7.39
N GLY A 173 3.02 -2.63 6.21
CA GLY A 173 3.67 -1.67 5.33
C GLY A 173 3.56 -2.09 3.88
N ALA A 174 3.57 -1.09 2.99
CA ALA A 174 3.63 -1.29 1.54
C ALA A 174 4.50 -0.20 0.89
N GLU A 175 5.29 -0.62 -0.12
CA GLU A 175 6.24 0.25 -0.82
C GLU A 175 6.12 0.11 -2.33
#